data_17923e8974699d33d83db87e1359adfb
#
_entry.id   17923e8974699d33d83db87e1359adfb
#
_cell.length_a   1.000
_cell.length_b   1.000
_cell.length_c   1.000
_cell.angle_alpha   90.00
_cell.angle_beta   90.00
_cell.angle_gamma   90.00
#
_symmetry.space_group_name_H-M   'P 1'
#
loop_
_entity.id
_entity.type
_entity.pdbx_description
1 polymer ?
#
loop_
_entity_poly.entity_id
_entity_poly.type
_entity_poly.pdbx_seq_one_letter_code
_entity_poly.pdbx_strand_id
1 'polypeptide(L)'
;METGRTLQQIAGWMVLWLMTLTLAFSGCMKTQQVLTRETAPAPPTLEGRWDLKSYGPAGAQTPVLPDAPVFVVFAPDGKISGSGGCNRYFGGWGFVEGDPNILRIWRTGSTKMACAVPLMTQEHRFLEELGRVSAWKMEGTELRLLYDGGRGVLLFSRGANP
;
A
#
# COMPACT_ATOMS: atom_id res chain seq x y z
N MET A 1 -13.94 27.84 -87.61
CA MET A 1 -14.94 27.47 -86.58
C MET A 1 -14.30 26.56 -85.56
N GLU A 2 -13.28 26.96 -84.83
CA GLU A 2 -12.55 26.13 -83.81
C GLU A 2 -12.02 26.93 -82.60
N THR A 3 -12.75 27.86 -82.05
CA THR A 3 -12.29 28.66 -80.93
C THR A 3 -13.17 28.51 -79.67
N GLY A 4 -14.16 27.64 -79.69
CA GLY A 4 -15.13 27.52 -78.58
C GLY A 4 -14.88 26.35 -77.60
N ARG A 5 -13.93 25.40 -77.85
CA ARG A 5 -13.75 24.20 -77.05
C ARG A 5 -12.66 24.29 -75.99
N THR A 6 -11.75 25.23 -76.12
CA THR A 6 -10.59 25.34 -75.24
C THR A 6 -10.90 26.07 -73.93
N LEU A 7 -11.79 27.04 -73.93
CA LEU A 7 -12.15 27.82 -72.75
C LEU A 7 -12.99 27.05 -71.74
N GLN A 8 -13.83 26.11 -72.20
CA GLN A 8 -14.69 25.34 -71.34
C GLN A 8 -13.94 24.21 -70.61
N GLN A 9 -12.86 23.69 -71.19
CA GLN A 9 -12.04 22.68 -70.57
C GLN A 9 -11.10 23.29 -69.49
N ILE A 10 -10.60 24.49 -69.67
CA ILE A 10 -9.74 25.16 -68.69
C ILE A 10 -10.51 25.55 -67.44
N ALA A 11 -11.78 25.99 -67.57
CA ALA A 11 -12.65 26.28 -66.43
C ALA A 11 -12.96 25.07 -65.55
N GLY A 12 -13.15 23.88 -66.18
CA GLY A 12 -13.40 22.65 -65.44
C GLY A 12 -12.21 22.17 -64.60
N TRP A 13 -11.00 22.36 -65.07
CA TRP A 13 -9.80 21.93 -64.41
C TRP A 13 -9.43 22.87 -63.23
N MET A 14 -9.69 24.16 -63.33
CA MET A 14 -9.47 25.12 -62.24
C MET A 14 -10.43 24.91 -61.09
N VAL A 15 -11.70 24.52 -61.34
CA VAL A 15 -12.67 24.23 -60.29
C VAL A 15 -12.29 22.92 -59.54
N LEU A 16 -11.79 21.92 -60.28
CA LEU A 16 -11.31 20.67 -59.62
C LEU A 16 -10.06 20.92 -58.76
N TRP A 17 -9.15 21.78 -59.19
CA TRP A 17 -7.96 22.09 -58.42
C TRP A 17 -8.24 22.94 -57.15
N LEU A 18 -9.24 23.81 -57.20
CA LEU A 18 -9.70 24.57 -56.02
C LEU A 18 -10.44 23.68 -54.99
N MET A 19 -11.15 22.66 -55.46
CA MET A 19 -11.82 21.73 -54.52
C MET A 19 -10.87 20.74 -53.84
N THR A 20 -9.74 20.40 -54.46
CA THR A 20 -8.74 19.52 -53.84
C THR A 20 -7.85 20.24 -52.79
N LEU A 21 -7.74 21.57 -52.88
CA LEU A 21 -6.91 22.34 -51.95
C LEU A 21 -7.62 22.61 -50.59
N THR A 22 -8.97 22.49 -50.55
CA THR A 22 -9.73 22.73 -49.32
C THR A 22 -9.82 21.49 -48.38
N LEU A 23 -9.47 20.30 -48.87
CA LEU A 23 -9.49 19.07 -48.08
C LEU A 23 -8.20 18.75 -47.35
N ALA A 24 -7.13 19.53 -47.60
CA ALA A 24 -5.82 19.30 -46.98
C ALA A 24 -5.59 20.03 -45.65
N PHE A 25 -6.56 20.82 -45.17
CA PHE A 25 -6.47 21.52 -43.88
C PHE A 25 -7.39 20.98 -42.77
N SER A 26 -7.87 19.75 -42.93
CA SER A 26 -8.37 19.02 -41.76
C SER A 26 -7.18 18.61 -40.93
N GLY A 27 -6.54 19.62 -40.33
CA GLY A 27 -5.50 19.43 -39.33
C GLY A 27 -6.03 18.52 -38.25
N CYS A 28 -5.40 17.37 -38.17
CA CYS A 28 -5.50 16.47 -37.04
C CYS A 28 -5.12 17.27 -35.79
N MET A 29 -6.11 17.92 -35.15
CA MET A 29 -5.98 18.33 -33.76
C MET A 29 -5.82 17.05 -32.97
N LYS A 30 -4.56 16.58 -32.83
CA LYS A 30 -4.21 15.66 -31.77
C LYS A 30 -4.54 16.37 -30.47
N THR A 31 -5.74 16.12 -29.97
CA THR A 31 -6.05 16.34 -28.56
C THR A 31 -5.00 15.55 -27.81
N GLN A 32 -3.94 16.21 -27.33
CA GLN A 32 -3.09 15.66 -26.29
C GLN A 32 -4.02 15.46 -25.08
N GLN A 33 -4.59 14.27 -24.97
CA GLN A 33 -5.05 13.81 -23.69
C GLN A 33 -3.81 13.81 -22.80
N VAL A 34 -3.72 14.83 -21.97
CA VAL A 34 -2.91 14.78 -20.78
C VAL A 34 -3.50 13.63 -19.98
N LEU A 35 -2.96 12.43 -20.21
CA LEU A 35 -3.10 11.32 -19.29
C LEU A 35 -2.56 11.84 -17.96
N THR A 36 -3.44 12.40 -17.14
CA THR A 36 -3.21 12.46 -15.71
C THR A 36 -2.99 11.01 -15.32
N ARG A 37 -1.73 10.66 -15.20
CA ARG A 37 -1.30 9.38 -14.66
C ARG A 37 -1.83 9.37 -13.23
N GLU A 38 -3.04 8.89 -13.06
CA GLU A 38 -3.58 8.56 -11.77
C GLU A 38 -2.56 7.62 -11.15
N THR A 39 -1.77 8.16 -10.22
CA THR A 39 -0.74 7.41 -9.54
C THR A 39 -1.47 6.29 -8.83
N ALA A 40 -1.38 5.07 -9.38
CA ALA A 40 -1.90 3.89 -8.71
C ALA A 40 -1.43 3.95 -7.26
N PRO A 41 -2.32 3.70 -6.28
CA PRO A 41 -1.93 3.71 -4.88
C PRO A 41 -0.73 2.79 -4.72
N ALA A 42 0.31 3.31 -4.08
CA ALA A 42 1.52 2.53 -3.82
C ALA A 42 1.10 1.20 -3.16
N PRO A 43 1.74 0.09 -3.52
CA PRO A 43 1.41 -1.20 -2.93
C PRO A 43 1.48 -1.06 -1.40
N PRO A 44 0.57 -1.71 -0.66
CA PRO A 44 0.55 -1.61 0.78
C PRO A 44 1.91 -2.06 1.33
N THR A 45 2.61 -1.15 1.99
CA THR A 45 3.89 -1.44 2.63
C THR A 45 3.65 -1.78 4.10
N LEU A 46 4.43 -2.74 4.60
CA LEU A 46 4.43 -3.08 6.02
C LEU A 46 5.05 -1.95 6.87
N GLU A 47 5.90 -1.13 6.25
CA GLU A 47 6.62 -0.05 6.91
C GLU A 47 5.70 0.99 7.56
N GLY A 48 6.18 1.57 8.64
CA GLY A 48 5.48 2.58 9.42
C GLY A 48 4.87 2.05 10.72
N ARG A 49 4.02 2.87 11.33
CA ARG A 49 3.38 2.56 12.62
C ARG A 49 2.06 1.84 12.43
N TRP A 50 1.85 0.83 13.29
CA TRP A 50 0.64 0.02 13.37
C TRP A 50 0.20 -0.11 14.82
N ASP A 51 -1.03 0.31 15.12
CA ASP A 51 -1.62 0.24 16.44
C ASP A 51 -2.45 -1.05 16.56
N LEU A 52 -2.17 -1.86 17.59
CA LEU A 52 -2.85 -3.14 17.82
C LEU A 52 -4.31 -2.90 18.23
N LYS A 53 -5.23 -3.62 17.61
CA LYS A 53 -6.65 -3.62 17.95
C LYS A 53 -7.03 -4.81 18.81
N SER A 54 -6.55 -5.99 18.39
CA SER A 54 -6.83 -7.25 19.08
C SER A 54 -5.74 -8.28 18.80
N TYR A 55 -5.67 -9.29 19.64
CA TYR A 55 -4.68 -10.36 19.58
C TYR A 55 -5.26 -11.68 20.09
N GLY A 56 -4.68 -12.80 19.69
CA GLY A 56 -5.08 -14.14 20.14
C GLY A 56 -5.56 -15.05 19.00
N PRO A 57 -6.26 -16.15 19.34
CA PRO A 57 -6.71 -17.12 18.36
C PRO A 57 -7.63 -16.52 17.30
N ALA A 58 -7.49 -16.95 16.06
CA ALA A 58 -8.39 -16.55 14.98
C ALA A 58 -9.85 -16.90 15.35
N GLY A 59 -10.74 -15.91 15.30
CA GLY A 59 -12.16 -16.06 15.68
C GLY A 59 -12.46 -15.90 17.18
N ALA A 60 -11.43 -15.75 18.05
CA ALA A 60 -11.60 -15.51 19.50
C ALA A 60 -10.55 -14.52 20.02
N GLN A 61 -10.43 -13.37 19.35
CA GLN A 61 -9.43 -12.37 19.67
C GLN A 61 -9.83 -11.54 20.90
N THR A 62 -8.84 -11.20 21.71
CA THR A 62 -8.97 -10.30 22.86
C THR A 62 -8.66 -8.86 22.40
N PRO A 63 -9.53 -7.89 22.65
CA PRO A 63 -9.23 -6.49 22.38
C PRO A 63 -8.10 -5.98 23.29
N VAL A 64 -7.36 -4.97 22.81
CA VAL A 64 -6.36 -4.27 23.61
C VAL A 64 -7.05 -3.53 24.76
N LEU A 65 -6.40 -3.51 25.93
CA LEU A 65 -6.87 -2.76 27.09
C LEU A 65 -6.95 -1.25 26.76
N PRO A 66 -8.02 -0.57 27.17
CA PRO A 66 -8.11 0.88 27.03
C PRO A 66 -6.94 1.53 27.80
N ASP A 67 -6.50 2.69 27.35
CA ASP A 67 -5.42 3.49 27.94
C ASP A 67 -4.03 2.82 28.01
N ALA A 68 -3.86 1.66 27.37
CA ALA A 68 -2.62 0.92 27.29
C ALA A 68 -2.22 0.65 25.83
N PRO A 69 -1.85 1.67 25.05
CA PRO A 69 -1.60 1.54 23.62
C PRO A 69 -0.47 0.56 23.33
N VAL A 70 -0.77 -0.46 22.58
CA VAL A 70 0.19 -1.41 22.04
C VAL A 70 0.39 -1.09 20.56
N PHE A 71 1.63 -0.95 20.15
CA PHE A 71 1.93 -0.64 18.75
C PHE A 71 3.26 -1.22 18.31
N VAL A 72 3.43 -1.34 17.01
CA VAL A 72 4.66 -1.71 16.34
C VAL A 72 5.01 -0.66 15.28
N VAL A 73 6.29 -0.38 15.12
CA VAL A 73 6.86 0.43 14.04
C VAL A 73 7.82 -0.45 13.27
N PHE A 74 7.54 -0.65 12.00
CA PHE A 74 8.44 -1.32 11.05
C PHE A 74 9.25 -0.25 10.32
N ALA A 75 10.54 -0.19 10.60
CA ALA A 75 11.45 0.76 9.95
C ALA A 75 12.01 0.18 8.64
N PRO A 76 12.30 1.02 7.62
CA PRO A 76 12.82 0.56 6.32
C PRO A 76 14.17 -0.15 6.41
N ASP A 77 14.94 0.08 7.48
CA ASP A 77 16.24 -0.52 7.73
C ASP A 77 16.17 -1.92 8.38
N GLY A 78 14.96 -2.53 8.42
CA GLY A 78 14.74 -3.84 9.03
C GLY A 78 14.67 -3.82 10.56
N LYS A 79 14.63 -2.65 11.20
CA LYS A 79 14.42 -2.53 12.63
C LYS A 79 12.94 -2.52 12.98
N ILE A 80 12.62 -3.08 14.14
CA ILE A 80 11.30 -3.01 14.74
C ILE A 80 11.41 -2.39 16.13
N SER A 81 10.44 -1.54 16.45
CA SER A 81 10.28 -0.97 17.77
C SER A 81 8.81 -0.76 18.12
N GLY A 82 8.50 -0.57 19.40
CA GLY A 82 7.12 -0.33 19.79
C GLY A 82 6.91 -0.31 21.29
N SER A 83 5.64 -0.43 21.66
CA SER A 83 5.21 -0.55 23.05
C SER A 83 4.30 -1.76 23.21
N GLY A 84 4.48 -2.52 24.28
CA GLY A 84 3.58 -3.61 24.68
C GLY A 84 2.44 -3.18 25.60
N GLY A 85 2.36 -1.86 25.87
CA GLY A 85 1.42 -1.27 26.82
C GLY A 85 2.10 -0.81 28.11
N CYS A 86 3.03 -1.60 28.65
CA CYS A 86 3.87 -1.23 29.80
C CYS A 86 5.28 -0.85 29.37
N ASN A 87 5.94 -1.70 28.61
CA ASN A 87 7.32 -1.54 28.21
C ASN A 87 7.49 -1.23 26.74
N ARG A 88 8.57 -0.53 26.41
CA ARG A 88 9.05 -0.39 25.04
C ARG A 88 9.89 -1.60 24.67
N TYR A 89 9.80 -2.04 23.42
CA TYR A 89 10.59 -3.12 22.88
C TYR A 89 11.25 -2.74 21.57
N PHE A 90 12.28 -3.48 21.19
CA PHE A 90 13.01 -3.31 19.94
C PHE A 90 13.54 -4.66 19.44
N GLY A 91 13.84 -4.72 18.16
CA GLY A 91 14.35 -5.90 17.49
C GLY A 91 14.55 -5.68 16.02
N GLY A 92 14.37 -6.75 15.24
CA GLY A 92 14.43 -6.71 13.78
C GLY A 92 13.24 -7.41 13.13
N TRP A 93 13.06 -7.15 11.86
CA TRP A 93 12.08 -7.80 11.01
C TRP A 93 12.63 -7.97 9.59
N GLY A 94 12.07 -8.91 8.86
CA GLY A 94 12.43 -9.12 7.46
C GLY A 94 11.58 -10.22 6.83
N PHE A 95 11.65 -10.29 5.52
CA PHE A 95 11.04 -11.38 4.77
C PHE A 95 12.03 -12.53 4.57
N VAL A 96 11.51 -13.72 4.42
CA VAL A 96 12.35 -14.85 4.01
C VAL A 96 12.72 -14.68 2.54
N GLU A 97 13.99 -14.93 2.22
CA GLU A 97 14.47 -14.85 0.84
C GLU A 97 13.61 -15.74 -0.07
N GLY A 98 13.15 -15.16 -1.16
CA GLY A 98 12.30 -15.84 -2.15
C GLY A 98 10.80 -15.88 -1.83
N ASP A 99 10.37 -15.49 -0.63
CA ASP A 99 8.94 -15.43 -0.30
C ASP A 99 8.57 -14.18 0.53
N PRO A 100 8.04 -13.12 -0.10
CA PRO A 100 7.64 -11.91 0.60
C PRO A 100 6.40 -12.07 1.50
N ASN A 101 5.71 -13.20 1.47
CA ASN A 101 4.59 -13.47 2.36
C ASN A 101 5.05 -14.04 3.71
N ILE A 102 6.26 -14.58 3.78
CA ILE A 102 6.82 -15.11 5.02
C ILE A 102 7.58 -14.00 5.74
N LEU A 103 6.97 -13.51 6.82
CA LEU A 103 7.52 -12.48 7.69
C LEU A 103 8.21 -13.13 8.90
N ARG A 104 9.39 -12.65 9.23
CA ARG A 104 10.09 -12.99 10.48
C ARG A 104 10.26 -11.75 11.33
N ILE A 105 9.96 -11.88 12.61
CA ILE A 105 10.15 -10.85 13.62
C ILE A 105 10.96 -11.46 14.75
N TRP A 106 12.06 -10.79 15.13
CA TRP A 106 12.88 -11.20 16.27
C TRP A 106 13.06 -10.04 17.21
N ARG A 107 12.73 -10.26 18.48
CA ARG A 107 12.94 -9.29 19.53
C ARG A 107 14.37 -9.35 20.04
N THR A 108 14.98 -8.21 20.26
CA THR A 108 16.33 -8.12 20.85
C THR A 108 16.25 -7.76 22.31
N GLY A 109 15.30 -6.90 22.72
CA GLY A 109 15.16 -6.48 24.11
C GLY A 109 13.88 -5.68 24.37
N SER A 110 13.69 -5.40 25.67
CA SER A 110 12.64 -4.50 26.16
C SER A 110 13.09 -3.81 27.45
N THR A 111 12.46 -2.68 27.78
CA THR A 111 12.56 -2.11 29.12
C THR A 111 11.90 -3.04 30.14
N LYS A 112 12.17 -2.83 31.43
CA LYS A 112 11.64 -3.70 32.50
C LYS A 112 11.02 -2.83 33.60
N MET A 113 9.96 -2.10 33.23
CA MET A 113 9.15 -1.40 34.23
C MET A 113 8.12 -2.37 34.80
N ALA A 114 7.78 -2.18 36.08
CA ALA A 114 6.66 -2.86 36.71
C ALA A 114 5.40 -2.03 36.54
N CYS A 115 4.38 -2.62 35.93
CA CYS A 115 3.06 -2.02 35.77
C CYS A 115 1.99 -2.87 36.47
N ALA A 116 0.74 -2.44 36.41
CA ALA A 116 -0.38 -3.22 36.89
C ALA A 116 -0.45 -4.59 36.17
N VAL A 117 -0.82 -5.63 36.90
CA VAL A 117 -0.84 -7.03 36.40
C VAL A 117 -1.56 -7.18 35.07
N PRO A 118 -2.74 -6.58 34.81
CA PRO A 118 -3.40 -6.72 33.50
C PRO A 118 -2.55 -6.22 32.32
N LEU A 119 -1.81 -5.10 32.50
CA LEU A 119 -0.94 -4.56 31.47
C LEU A 119 0.24 -5.49 31.20
N MET A 120 0.86 -6.00 32.25
CA MET A 120 1.99 -6.94 32.11
C MET A 120 1.54 -8.24 31.45
N THR A 121 0.34 -8.73 31.76
CA THR A 121 -0.22 -9.90 31.12
C THR A 121 -0.48 -9.68 29.62
N GLN A 122 -1.07 -8.54 29.26
CA GLN A 122 -1.27 -8.14 27.85
C GLN A 122 0.07 -8.07 27.11
N GLU A 123 1.04 -7.32 27.67
CA GLU A 123 2.36 -7.19 27.08
C GLU A 123 3.05 -8.53 26.88
N HIS A 124 3.04 -9.39 27.87
CA HIS A 124 3.67 -10.70 27.79
C HIS A 124 3.08 -11.51 26.63
N ARG A 125 1.76 -11.64 26.57
CA ARG A 125 1.07 -12.35 25.49
C ARG A 125 1.35 -11.74 24.12
N PHE A 126 1.20 -10.43 24.00
CA PHE A 126 1.48 -9.73 22.74
C PHE A 126 2.92 -9.98 22.25
N LEU A 127 3.91 -9.84 23.13
CA LEU A 127 5.31 -10.02 22.77
C LEU A 127 5.66 -11.48 22.45
N GLU A 128 5.01 -12.44 23.10
CA GLU A 128 5.14 -13.87 22.77
C GLU A 128 4.56 -14.15 21.38
N GLU A 129 3.33 -13.73 21.12
CA GLU A 129 2.66 -13.92 19.84
C GLU A 129 3.39 -13.19 18.70
N LEU A 130 3.90 -11.96 18.93
CA LEU A 130 4.69 -11.21 17.97
C LEU A 130 5.96 -11.96 17.56
N GLY A 131 6.63 -12.63 18.49
CA GLY A 131 7.82 -13.44 18.20
C GLY A 131 7.53 -14.73 17.42
N ARG A 132 6.27 -15.15 17.33
CA ARG A 132 5.81 -16.36 16.61
C ARG A 132 5.27 -16.04 15.22
N VAL A 133 5.19 -14.75 14.85
CA VAL A 133 4.71 -14.32 13.53
C VAL A 133 5.50 -15.01 12.43
N SER A 134 4.77 -15.57 11.47
CA SER A 134 5.33 -16.28 10.32
C SER A 134 4.78 -15.82 8.97
N ALA A 135 3.68 -15.06 8.96
CA ALA A 135 3.09 -14.54 7.74
C ALA A 135 2.33 -13.22 8.04
N TRP A 136 1.99 -12.51 6.99
CA TRP A 136 1.23 -11.28 7.10
C TRP A 136 0.24 -11.13 5.94
N LYS A 137 -0.80 -10.34 6.16
CA LYS A 137 -1.79 -9.97 5.14
C LYS A 137 -2.27 -8.55 5.38
N MET A 138 -2.54 -7.83 4.30
CA MET A 138 -3.31 -6.59 4.33
C MET A 138 -4.76 -6.87 3.92
N GLU A 139 -5.70 -6.42 4.73
CA GLU A 139 -7.13 -6.47 4.42
C GLU A 139 -7.69 -5.05 4.52
N GLY A 140 -7.84 -4.38 3.37
CA GLY A 140 -8.14 -2.96 3.32
C GLY A 140 -7.03 -2.12 3.98
N THR A 141 -7.37 -1.42 5.06
CA THR A 141 -6.44 -0.61 5.86
C THR A 141 -5.91 -1.32 7.11
N GLU A 142 -6.25 -2.59 7.29
CA GLU A 142 -5.86 -3.38 8.45
C GLU A 142 -4.70 -4.32 8.11
N LEU A 143 -3.75 -4.43 9.03
CA LEU A 143 -2.64 -5.38 8.96
C LEU A 143 -2.96 -6.57 9.87
N ARG A 144 -2.87 -7.76 9.32
CA ARG A 144 -2.94 -9.02 10.06
C ARG A 144 -1.59 -9.68 10.08
N LEU A 145 -0.99 -9.82 11.24
CA LEU A 145 0.18 -10.66 11.46
C LEU A 145 -0.29 -12.04 11.94
N LEU A 146 0.12 -13.07 11.21
CA LEU A 146 -0.35 -14.44 11.42
C LEU A 146 0.74 -15.28 12.09
N TYR A 147 0.37 -16.08 13.06
CA TYR A 147 1.25 -17.03 13.73
C TYR A 147 0.60 -18.42 13.85
N ASP A 148 1.38 -19.45 14.16
CA ASP A 148 0.94 -20.85 14.28
C ASP A 148 0.15 -21.35 13.06
N GLY A 149 0.63 -21.06 11.85
CA GLY A 149 -0.05 -21.47 10.63
C GLY A 149 -1.39 -20.76 10.40
N GLY A 150 -1.56 -19.55 10.93
CA GLY A 150 -2.78 -18.75 10.79
C GLY A 150 -3.85 -19.04 11.86
N ARG A 151 -3.57 -19.89 12.85
CA ARG A 151 -4.47 -20.13 13.97
C ARG A 151 -4.50 -18.99 14.97
N GLY A 152 -3.47 -18.14 14.98
CA GLY A 152 -3.42 -16.94 15.77
C GLY A 152 -3.22 -15.70 14.90
N VAL A 153 -3.75 -14.57 15.37
CA VAL A 153 -3.76 -13.30 14.64
C VAL A 153 -3.49 -12.14 15.59
N LEU A 154 -2.59 -11.26 15.18
CA LEU A 154 -2.46 -9.91 15.72
C LEU A 154 -3.09 -8.96 14.69
N LEU A 155 -4.16 -8.28 15.05
CA LEU A 155 -4.89 -7.36 14.18
C LEU A 155 -4.51 -5.92 14.49
N PHE A 156 -4.10 -5.18 13.48
CA PHE A 156 -3.67 -3.79 13.61
C PHE A 156 -4.43 -2.86 12.68
N SER A 157 -4.56 -1.61 13.08
CA SER A 157 -4.90 -0.49 12.21
C SER A 157 -3.70 0.40 11.96
N ARG A 158 -3.70 1.15 10.84
CA ARG A 158 -2.64 2.11 10.55
C ARG A 158 -2.59 3.17 11.66
N GLY A 159 -1.45 3.32 12.30
CA GLY A 159 -1.21 4.37 13.27
C GLY A 159 -0.80 5.69 12.62
N ALA A 160 -0.98 6.81 13.32
CA ALA A 160 -0.39 8.08 12.91
C ALA A 160 1.14 7.95 13.01
N ASN A 161 1.84 8.39 11.97
CA ASN A 161 3.30 8.53 12.07
C ASN A 161 3.62 9.57 13.14
N PRO A 162 4.65 9.33 13.95
CA PRO A 162 5.12 10.28 14.94
C PRO A 162 5.65 11.57 14.29
#